data_d1fb2dfdfe465dbdd8fbbe560a977cf1
#
_entry.id   d1fb2dfdfe465dbdd8fbbe560a977cf1
#
_cell.length_a   1.000
_cell.length_b   1.000
_cell.length_c   1.000
_cell.angle_alpha   90.00
_cell.angle_beta   90.00
_cell.angle_gamma   90.00
#
_symmetry.space_group_name_H-M   'P 1'
#
loop_
_entity.id
_entity.type
_entity.pdbx_description
1 polymer ?
#
loop_
_entity_poly.entity_id
_entity_poly.type
_entity_poly.pdbx_seq_one_letter_code
_entity_poly.pdbx_strand_id
1 'polypeptide(L)'
;AAANGGMGLALSEDEIDYLVDAFTKAGRNPTDVELMMFAQANSEHCRHKIFNADWVIDGAKQPHTLFGMIRESHKVSPHGTVVAYSDNAAVLEGALAARFHPGAGGAYAYSEELTHYLAKVETHNHPTAISPFPGAATGSGGEIRDEGATGRGSKPKAGLCGFSVSNLNIPGYAQPWEGNYGKPGRIASALDIMIEGPIGAAAFNNEFGRPNLAGYFRTFEQEVAGEVRGYHKPIMIAGGVGNIAARDAHKVEFKAG
;
A
#
# COMPACT_ATOMS: atom_id res chain seq x y z
N ALA A 1 21.67 -15.09 15.82
CA ALA A 1 21.95 -15.49 14.44
C ALA A 1 21.16 -16.75 14.03
N ALA A 2 21.31 -17.91 14.74
CA ALA A 2 20.62 -19.16 14.36
C ALA A 2 19.08 -19.01 14.31
N ALA A 3 18.48 -18.38 15.33
CA ALA A 3 17.05 -18.11 15.36
C ALA A 3 16.61 -17.19 14.21
N ASN A 4 17.43 -16.22 13.81
CA ASN A 4 17.14 -15.31 12.69
C ASN A 4 16.92 -16.09 11.38
N GLY A 5 17.84 -17.01 11.08
CA GLY A 5 17.71 -17.86 9.88
C GLY A 5 16.60 -18.92 9.99
N GLY A 6 16.50 -19.60 11.15
CA GLY A 6 15.53 -20.69 11.35
C GLY A 6 14.07 -20.23 11.40
N MET A 7 13.81 -19.02 11.89
CA MET A 7 12.47 -18.43 12.00
C MET A 7 12.16 -17.42 10.87
N GLY A 8 13.11 -17.13 9.99
CA GLY A 8 12.92 -16.17 8.90
C GLY A 8 12.66 -14.74 9.37
N LEU A 9 13.32 -14.29 10.44
CA LEU A 9 13.06 -12.98 11.07
C LEU A 9 13.58 -11.80 10.26
N ALA A 10 14.54 -12.02 9.36
CA ALA A 10 15.16 -10.99 8.51
C ALA A 10 15.75 -9.80 9.30
N LEU A 11 16.32 -10.08 10.46
CA LEU A 11 16.99 -9.08 11.29
C LEU A 11 18.38 -8.77 10.73
N SER A 12 18.79 -7.51 10.80
CA SER A 12 20.13 -7.03 10.50
C SER A 12 21.10 -7.39 11.64
N GLU A 13 22.40 -7.26 11.38
CA GLU A 13 23.43 -7.59 12.38
C GLU A 13 23.32 -6.68 13.61
N ASP A 14 23.12 -5.39 13.43
CA ASP A 14 22.94 -4.42 14.52
C ASP A 14 21.67 -4.69 15.36
N GLU A 15 20.60 -5.16 14.72
CA GLU A 15 19.37 -5.58 15.42
C GLU A 15 19.61 -6.86 16.25
N ILE A 16 20.41 -7.79 15.75
CA ILE A 16 20.78 -8.98 16.48
C ILE A 16 21.63 -8.60 17.71
N ASP A 17 22.62 -7.73 17.53
CA ASP A 17 23.48 -7.26 18.62
C ASP A 17 22.67 -6.52 19.68
N TYR A 18 21.74 -5.66 19.26
CA TYR A 18 20.82 -5.00 20.18
C TYR A 18 20.00 -5.99 21.02
N LEU A 19 19.46 -7.04 20.41
CA LEU A 19 18.70 -8.07 21.13
C LEU A 19 19.59 -8.87 22.10
N VAL A 20 20.80 -9.22 21.68
CA VAL A 20 21.76 -9.92 22.55
C VAL A 20 22.04 -9.08 23.80
N ASP A 21 22.35 -7.80 23.63
CA ASP A 21 22.60 -6.87 24.71
C ASP A 21 21.41 -6.71 25.66
N ALA A 22 20.20 -6.50 25.07
CA ALA A 22 18.97 -6.28 25.83
C ALA A 22 18.61 -7.50 26.70
N PHE A 23 18.65 -8.70 26.12
CA PHE A 23 18.31 -9.92 26.86
C PHE A 23 19.43 -10.41 27.82
N THR A 24 20.68 -10.08 27.52
CA THR A 24 21.77 -10.27 28.46
C THR A 24 21.57 -9.41 29.71
N LYS A 25 21.23 -8.12 29.55
CA LYS A 25 20.90 -7.23 30.66
C LYS A 25 19.67 -7.69 31.46
N ALA A 26 18.68 -8.27 30.74
CA ALA A 26 17.50 -8.84 31.37
C ALA A 26 17.75 -10.18 32.10
N GLY A 27 18.92 -10.78 31.96
CA GLY A 27 19.31 -12.05 32.60
C GLY A 27 18.50 -13.27 32.12
N ARG A 28 17.94 -13.22 30.93
CA ARG A 28 17.16 -14.32 30.33
C ARG A 28 17.25 -14.34 28.81
N ASN A 29 16.88 -15.45 28.22
CA ASN A 29 16.72 -15.55 26.77
C ASN A 29 15.39 -14.95 26.31
N PRO A 30 15.29 -14.45 25.05
CA PRO A 30 14.02 -14.09 24.46
C PRO A 30 13.17 -15.33 24.20
N THR A 31 11.86 -15.15 24.22
CA THR A 31 10.92 -16.11 23.68
C THR A 31 10.83 -15.99 22.17
N ASP A 32 10.27 -16.98 21.49
CA ASP A 32 9.98 -16.95 20.05
C ASP A 32 9.00 -15.81 19.70
N VAL A 33 8.00 -15.59 20.56
CA VAL A 33 7.02 -14.49 20.41
C VAL A 33 7.72 -13.12 20.47
N GLU A 34 8.61 -12.90 21.45
CA GLU A 34 9.36 -11.64 21.57
C GLU A 34 10.25 -11.39 20.35
N LEU A 35 10.91 -12.43 19.83
CA LEU A 35 11.70 -12.33 18.62
C LEU A 35 10.84 -11.99 17.42
N MET A 36 9.69 -12.65 17.26
CA MET A 36 8.75 -12.38 16.17
C MET A 36 8.17 -10.97 16.24
N MET A 37 7.74 -10.53 17.43
CA MET A 37 7.23 -9.17 17.64
C MET A 37 8.28 -8.10 17.31
N PHE A 38 9.50 -8.30 17.75
CA PHE A 38 10.59 -7.38 17.43
C PHE A 38 10.87 -7.33 15.93
N ALA A 39 10.94 -8.50 15.28
CA ALA A 39 11.16 -8.59 13.85
C ALA A 39 10.04 -7.90 13.06
N GLN A 40 8.78 -8.09 13.43
CA GLN A 40 7.63 -7.43 12.78
C GLN A 40 7.65 -5.91 13.00
N ALA A 41 7.88 -5.46 14.24
CA ALA A 41 7.94 -4.03 14.56
C ALA A 41 9.10 -3.31 13.84
N ASN A 42 10.19 -4.00 13.55
CA ASN A 42 11.36 -3.48 12.85
C ASN A 42 11.43 -3.88 11.37
N SER A 43 10.38 -4.50 10.83
CA SER A 43 10.32 -4.89 9.42
C SER A 43 10.33 -3.67 8.48
N GLU A 44 10.68 -3.90 7.22
CA GLU A 44 10.58 -2.88 6.17
C GLU A 44 9.15 -2.34 6.05
N HIS A 45 8.14 -3.20 6.24
CA HIS A 45 6.73 -2.81 6.24
C HIS A 45 6.42 -1.71 7.28
N CYS A 46 6.94 -1.85 8.52
CA CYS A 46 6.65 -0.91 9.60
C CYS A 46 7.63 0.28 9.64
N ARG A 47 8.90 0.04 9.38
CA ARG A 47 9.98 1.03 9.56
C ARG A 47 10.48 1.66 8.26
N HIS A 48 10.19 1.05 7.11
CA HIS A 48 10.70 1.51 5.81
C HIS A 48 12.21 1.80 5.82
N LYS A 49 13.00 0.85 6.34
CA LYS A 49 14.44 1.03 6.56
C LYS A 49 15.18 1.41 5.28
N ILE A 50 14.85 0.79 4.15
CA ILE A 50 15.44 1.09 2.85
C ILE A 50 15.06 2.49 2.37
N PHE A 51 13.78 2.86 2.45
CA PHE A 51 13.29 4.17 2.01
C PHE A 51 13.76 5.33 2.90
N ASN A 52 14.06 5.05 4.18
CA ASN A 52 14.62 6.02 5.13
C ASN A 52 16.14 5.96 5.24
N ALA A 53 16.81 5.03 4.57
CA ALA A 53 18.26 4.89 4.65
C ALA A 53 18.99 6.07 4.01
N ASP A 54 20.19 6.37 4.53
CA ASP A 54 21.16 7.20 3.83
C ASP A 54 21.77 6.38 2.68
N TRP A 55 21.83 7.00 1.51
CA TRP A 55 22.37 6.38 0.31
C TRP A 55 23.75 6.90 -0.03
N VAL A 56 24.64 5.97 -0.37
CA VAL A 56 25.96 6.29 -0.94
C VAL A 56 26.02 5.62 -2.32
N ILE A 57 26.14 6.43 -3.36
CA ILE A 57 26.21 5.96 -4.75
C ILE A 57 27.59 6.37 -5.29
N ASP A 58 28.37 5.39 -5.77
CA ASP A 58 29.73 5.59 -6.28
C ASP A 58 30.63 6.36 -5.32
N GLY A 59 30.50 6.10 -4.03
CA GLY A 59 31.29 6.76 -2.95
C GLY A 59 30.76 8.15 -2.55
N ALA A 60 29.73 8.66 -3.20
CA ALA A 60 29.14 9.97 -2.86
C ALA A 60 27.84 9.78 -2.04
N LYS A 61 27.80 10.40 -0.85
CA LYS A 61 26.58 10.43 -0.03
C LYS A 61 25.52 11.27 -0.74
N GLN A 62 24.31 10.71 -0.87
CA GLN A 62 23.18 11.40 -1.48
C GLN A 62 22.54 12.36 -0.48
N PRO A 63 22.02 13.54 -0.96
CA PRO A 63 21.47 14.56 -0.08
C PRO A 63 20.11 14.18 0.53
N HIS A 64 19.42 13.21 -0.04
CA HIS A 64 18.07 12.80 0.38
C HIS A 64 17.95 11.28 0.48
N THR A 65 17.15 10.82 1.44
CA THR A 65 16.60 9.46 1.44
C THR A 65 15.57 9.31 0.31
N LEU A 66 15.14 8.11 -0.02
CA LEU A 66 14.08 7.89 -1.02
C LEU A 66 12.78 8.60 -0.63
N PHE A 67 12.37 8.54 0.66
CA PHE A 67 11.24 9.33 1.14
C PHE A 67 11.47 10.83 1.09
N GLY A 68 12.69 11.27 1.32
CA GLY A 68 13.07 12.68 1.15
C GLY A 68 12.81 13.16 -0.28
N MET A 69 13.21 12.36 -1.29
CA MET A 69 12.97 12.67 -2.71
C MET A 69 11.47 12.74 -3.04
N ILE A 70 10.66 11.80 -2.52
CA ILE A 70 9.21 11.79 -2.73
C ILE A 70 8.57 13.05 -2.13
N ARG A 71 8.94 13.40 -0.89
CA ARG A 71 8.40 14.57 -0.19
C ARG A 71 8.82 15.89 -0.80
N GLU A 72 9.97 15.95 -1.46
CA GLU A 72 10.47 17.17 -2.13
C GLU A 72 9.50 17.63 -3.22
N SER A 73 8.85 16.72 -3.94
CA SER A 73 7.84 17.06 -4.95
C SER A 73 6.70 17.89 -4.35
N HIS A 74 6.18 17.46 -3.19
CA HIS A 74 5.11 18.19 -2.49
C HIS A 74 5.63 19.50 -1.90
N LYS A 75 6.84 19.53 -1.33
CA LYS A 75 7.43 20.72 -0.75
C LYS A 75 7.64 21.84 -1.78
N VAL A 76 8.05 21.48 -3.01
CA VAL A 76 8.26 22.43 -4.11
C VAL A 76 6.94 22.86 -4.75
N SER A 77 5.92 21.99 -4.78
CA SER A 77 4.63 22.25 -5.40
C SER A 77 3.47 21.78 -4.51
N PRO A 78 3.17 22.50 -3.42
CA PRO A 78 2.12 22.11 -2.47
C PRO A 78 0.71 22.52 -2.91
N HIS A 79 0.56 23.20 -4.04
CA HIS A 79 -0.73 23.73 -4.50
C HIS A 79 -1.78 22.62 -4.66
N GLY A 80 -2.99 22.89 -4.21
CA GLY A 80 -4.09 21.95 -4.29
C GLY A 80 -4.03 20.80 -3.27
N THR A 81 -3.09 20.84 -2.30
CA THR A 81 -3.01 19.86 -1.23
C THR A 81 -3.47 20.45 0.09
N VAL A 82 -4.44 19.82 0.73
CA VAL A 82 -4.97 20.21 2.04
C VAL A 82 -4.29 19.41 3.15
N VAL A 83 -4.15 18.09 2.96
CA VAL A 83 -3.47 17.18 3.90
C VAL A 83 -2.55 16.24 3.13
N ALA A 84 -1.27 16.21 3.52
CA ALA A 84 -0.30 15.25 3.00
C ALA A 84 0.59 14.71 4.13
N TYR A 85 0.93 13.42 4.08
CA TYR A 85 1.87 12.72 4.97
C TYR A 85 1.55 12.73 6.47
N SER A 86 0.35 13.17 6.87
CA SER A 86 -0.04 13.31 8.28
C SER A 86 -1.35 12.59 8.64
N ASP A 87 -1.99 11.98 7.67
CA ASP A 87 -3.20 11.15 7.86
C ASP A 87 -3.12 9.89 6.98
N ASN A 88 -4.13 9.04 7.04
CA ASN A 88 -4.18 7.76 6.33
C ASN A 88 -4.34 7.91 4.81
N ALA A 89 -4.89 9.03 4.36
CA ALA A 89 -4.96 9.39 2.93
C ALA A 89 -4.60 10.86 2.72
N ALA A 90 -4.26 11.23 1.50
CA ALA A 90 -4.12 12.62 1.11
C ALA A 90 -5.50 13.27 0.93
N VAL A 91 -5.61 14.55 1.31
CA VAL A 91 -6.77 15.40 1.04
C VAL A 91 -6.35 16.48 0.07
N LEU A 92 -7.04 16.57 -1.04
CA LEU A 92 -6.78 17.52 -2.11
C LEU A 92 -7.92 18.52 -2.23
N GLU A 93 -7.61 19.74 -2.67
CA GLU A 93 -8.59 20.79 -2.82
C GLU A 93 -9.70 20.38 -3.79
N GLY A 94 -10.92 20.60 -3.38
CA GLY A 94 -12.12 20.38 -4.16
C GLY A 94 -12.83 21.69 -4.47
N ALA A 95 -14.16 21.62 -4.59
CA ALA A 95 -14.99 22.74 -4.96
C ALA A 95 -16.26 22.83 -4.09
N LEU A 96 -16.99 23.90 -4.23
CA LEU A 96 -18.36 23.98 -3.71
C LEU A 96 -19.20 22.92 -4.42
N ALA A 97 -19.84 22.06 -3.61
CA ALA A 97 -20.68 20.97 -4.11
C ALA A 97 -22.06 21.04 -3.47
N ALA A 98 -23.08 21.03 -4.30
CA ALA A 98 -24.45 20.90 -3.85
C ALA A 98 -24.76 19.43 -3.53
N ARG A 99 -25.34 19.19 -2.36
CA ARG A 99 -25.70 17.86 -1.88
C ARG A 99 -27.14 17.86 -1.42
N PHE A 100 -27.90 16.86 -1.84
CA PHE A 100 -29.29 16.64 -1.41
C PHE A 100 -29.29 15.59 -0.29
N HIS A 101 -29.58 16.02 0.92
CA HIS A 101 -29.62 15.15 2.09
C HIS A 101 -30.57 15.69 3.17
N PRO A 102 -30.98 14.86 4.14
CA PRO A 102 -31.80 15.33 5.25
C PRO A 102 -31.00 16.28 6.15
N GLY A 103 -31.55 17.46 6.41
CA GLY A 103 -31.08 18.41 7.41
C GLY A 103 -31.42 17.99 8.85
N ALA A 104 -31.07 18.81 9.81
CA ALA A 104 -31.31 18.57 11.25
C ALA A 104 -32.76 18.25 11.62
N GLY A 105 -33.75 18.74 10.85
CA GLY A 105 -35.16 18.43 11.03
C GLY A 105 -35.69 17.25 10.24
N GLY A 106 -34.82 16.46 9.60
CA GLY A 106 -35.18 15.32 8.76
C GLY A 106 -35.74 15.69 7.37
N ALA A 107 -35.96 16.98 7.09
CA ALA A 107 -36.40 17.42 5.76
C ALA A 107 -35.23 17.39 4.76
N TYR A 108 -35.48 16.81 3.59
CA TYR A 108 -34.50 16.79 2.51
C TYR A 108 -34.41 18.17 1.84
N ALA A 109 -33.19 18.66 1.71
CA ALA A 109 -32.91 19.93 1.04
C ALA A 109 -31.52 19.88 0.39
N TYR A 110 -31.30 20.76 -0.56
CA TYR A 110 -29.96 21.03 -1.07
C TYR A 110 -29.19 21.90 -0.08
N SER A 111 -27.96 21.54 0.18
CA SER A 111 -26.98 22.40 0.84
C SER A 111 -25.71 22.45 0.02
N GLU A 112 -25.08 23.61 -0.03
CA GLU A 112 -23.77 23.79 -0.65
C GLU A 112 -22.69 23.86 0.41
N GLU A 113 -21.63 23.09 0.22
CA GLU A 113 -20.46 23.12 1.10
C GLU A 113 -19.18 22.89 0.30
N LEU A 114 -18.07 23.46 0.76
CA LEU A 114 -16.76 23.16 0.20
C LEU A 114 -16.43 21.70 0.52
N THR A 115 -16.29 20.92 -0.54
CA THR A 115 -16.03 19.49 -0.46
C THR A 115 -14.70 19.17 -1.13
N HIS A 116 -13.76 18.67 -0.35
CA HIS A 116 -12.48 18.17 -0.81
C HIS A 116 -12.60 16.73 -1.27
N TYR A 117 -11.59 16.23 -2.00
CA TYR A 117 -11.51 14.83 -2.35
C TYR A 117 -10.28 14.16 -1.74
N LEU A 118 -10.40 12.87 -1.52
CA LEU A 118 -9.38 12.01 -0.96
C LEU A 118 -8.72 11.24 -2.09
N ALA A 119 -7.43 10.98 -1.93
CA ALA A 119 -6.70 10.04 -2.77
C ALA A 119 -5.87 9.11 -1.89
N LYS A 120 -6.13 7.83 -2.02
CA LYS A 120 -5.41 6.76 -1.31
C LYS A 120 -4.93 5.72 -2.31
N VAL A 121 -3.70 5.25 -2.10
CA VAL A 121 -3.13 4.10 -2.83
C VAL A 121 -2.46 3.19 -1.82
N GLU A 122 -2.75 1.91 -1.96
CA GLU A 122 -2.21 0.83 -1.14
C GLU A 122 -1.63 -0.27 -2.03
N THR A 123 -0.56 -0.93 -1.61
CA THR A 123 -0.03 -2.10 -2.30
C THR A 123 -0.31 -3.36 -1.50
N HIS A 124 -0.77 -4.42 -2.18
CA HIS A 124 -1.04 -5.71 -1.53
C HIS A 124 -0.41 -6.87 -2.33
N ASN A 125 0.90 -6.81 -2.50
CA ASN A 125 1.65 -7.61 -3.44
C ASN A 125 1.76 -9.08 -3.04
N HIS A 126 2.29 -9.37 -1.86
CA HIS A 126 2.57 -10.74 -1.43
C HIS A 126 1.30 -11.59 -1.23
N PRO A 127 0.26 -11.12 -0.55
CA PRO A 127 -0.99 -11.89 -0.44
C PRO A 127 -1.63 -12.18 -1.79
N THR A 128 -1.58 -11.23 -2.73
CA THR A 128 -2.06 -11.43 -4.11
C THR A 128 -1.23 -12.46 -4.87
N ALA A 129 0.08 -12.53 -4.62
CA ALA A 129 0.94 -13.55 -5.19
C ALA A 129 0.58 -14.98 -4.74
N ILE A 130 0.17 -15.12 -3.48
CA ILE A 130 -0.13 -16.44 -2.89
C ILE A 130 -1.55 -16.89 -3.21
N SER A 131 -2.52 -15.96 -3.12
CA SER A 131 -3.94 -16.23 -3.31
C SER A 131 -4.59 -15.02 -3.98
N PRO A 132 -4.63 -14.97 -5.32
CA PRO A 132 -4.90 -13.75 -6.07
C PRO A 132 -6.24 -13.08 -5.73
N PHE A 133 -7.34 -13.84 -5.73
CA PHE A 133 -8.67 -13.29 -5.43
C PHE A 133 -8.76 -12.69 -4.00
N PRO A 134 -8.55 -13.48 -2.91
CA PRO A 134 -8.66 -12.93 -1.56
C PRO A 134 -7.55 -11.94 -1.23
N GLY A 135 -6.36 -12.09 -1.81
CA GLY A 135 -5.25 -11.17 -1.64
C GLY A 135 -5.58 -9.78 -2.18
N ALA A 136 -6.09 -9.68 -3.39
CA ALA A 136 -6.50 -8.41 -3.99
C ALA A 136 -7.75 -7.83 -3.34
N ALA A 137 -8.72 -8.68 -2.95
CA ALA A 137 -9.90 -8.25 -2.19
C ALA A 137 -9.50 -7.57 -0.87
N THR A 138 -8.61 -8.20 -0.11
CA THR A 138 -8.10 -7.65 1.16
C THR A 138 -7.33 -6.34 0.94
N GLY A 139 -6.59 -6.22 -0.17
CA GLY A 139 -5.92 -4.98 -0.56
C GLY A 139 -6.91 -3.83 -0.74
N SER A 140 -8.01 -4.06 -1.46
CA SER A 140 -9.08 -3.08 -1.60
C SER A 140 -9.74 -2.74 -0.26
N GLY A 141 -9.93 -3.72 0.62
CA GLY A 141 -10.43 -3.50 1.98
C GLY A 141 -9.51 -2.64 2.84
N GLY A 142 -8.19 -2.84 2.72
CA GLY A 142 -7.18 -2.03 3.41
C GLY A 142 -7.19 -0.57 2.94
N GLU A 143 -7.30 -0.36 1.65
CA GLU A 143 -7.41 0.97 1.05
C GLU A 143 -8.67 1.71 1.54
N ILE A 144 -9.84 1.05 1.52
CA ILE A 144 -11.12 1.60 2.01
C ILE A 144 -11.01 1.98 3.49
N ARG A 145 -10.38 1.14 4.31
CA ARG A 145 -10.18 1.40 5.73
C ARG A 145 -9.40 2.69 5.97
N ASP A 146 -8.33 2.90 5.25
CA ASP A 146 -7.49 4.08 5.42
C ASP A 146 -8.18 5.34 4.88
N GLU A 147 -8.83 5.22 3.72
CA GLU A 147 -9.62 6.31 3.17
C GLU A 147 -10.74 6.70 4.14
N GLY A 148 -11.49 5.71 4.66
CA GLY A 148 -12.57 5.94 5.61
C GLY A 148 -12.13 6.51 6.96
N ALA A 149 -10.89 6.24 7.39
CA ALA A 149 -10.32 6.73 8.64
C ALA A 149 -9.73 8.15 8.53
N THR A 150 -9.70 8.75 7.33
CA THR A 150 -9.12 10.08 7.12
C THR A 150 -10.04 11.18 7.62
N GLY A 151 -9.46 12.16 8.32
CA GLY A 151 -10.22 13.27 8.90
C GLY A 151 -11.31 12.81 9.88
N ARG A 152 -12.52 13.35 9.75
CA ARG A 152 -13.66 13.09 10.64
C ARG A 152 -14.96 12.68 9.95
N GLY A 153 -14.95 12.45 8.67
CA GLY A 153 -16.19 12.16 7.95
C GLY A 153 -15.99 11.89 6.47
N SER A 154 -14.86 11.31 6.15
CA SER A 154 -14.54 10.89 4.78
C SER A 154 -15.50 9.82 4.28
N LYS A 155 -15.73 9.82 2.98
CA LYS A 155 -16.64 8.90 2.30
C LYS A 155 -15.97 8.32 1.06
N PRO A 156 -15.48 7.07 1.12
CA PRO A 156 -15.01 6.36 -0.05
C PRO A 156 -16.07 6.30 -1.16
N LYS A 157 -15.69 6.62 -2.41
CA LYS A 157 -16.65 6.75 -3.52
C LYS A 157 -16.38 5.81 -4.67
N ALA A 158 -15.12 5.60 -5.02
CA ALA A 158 -14.74 4.72 -6.11
C ALA A 158 -13.39 4.06 -5.83
N GLY A 159 -13.30 2.78 -6.14
CA GLY A 159 -12.06 2.02 -6.11
C GLY A 159 -11.37 1.99 -7.46
N LEU A 160 -10.07 1.76 -7.43
CA LEU A 160 -9.18 1.56 -8.57
C LEU A 160 -8.31 0.34 -8.28
N CYS A 161 -7.86 -0.36 -9.32
CA CYS A 161 -6.83 -1.38 -9.13
C CYS A 161 -5.82 -1.36 -10.28
N GLY A 162 -4.59 -1.74 -9.98
CA GLY A 162 -3.53 -1.86 -10.97
C GLY A 162 -2.70 -3.11 -10.72
N PHE A 163 -2.28 -3.77 -11.80
CA PHE A 163 -1.50 -5.00 -11.72
C PHE A 163 -0.30 -4.94 -12.65
N SER A 164 0.87 -5.24 -12.11
CA SER A 164 2.06 -5.59 -12.89
C SER A 164 2.46 -7.01 -12.55
N VAL A 165 2.59 -7.87 -13.55
CA VAL A 165 2.93 -9.29 -13.43
C VAL A 165 4.03 -9.67 -14.43
N SER A 166 4.62 -10.86 -14.27
CA SER A 166 5.49 -11.47 -15.27
C SER A 166 4.74 -11.88 -16.53
N ASN A 167 5.39 -12.54 -17.47
CA ASN A 167 4.75 -13.03 -18.69
C ASN A 167 3.54 -13.92 -18.39
N LEU A 168 2.46 -13.70 -19.12
CA LEU A 168 1.20 -14.42 -18.89
C LEU A 168 1.28 -15.88 -19.37
N ASN A 169 2.04 -16.15 -20.44
CA ASN A 169 2.15 -17.47 -21.07
C ASN A 169 0.76 -18.08 -21.31
N ILE A 170 -0.11 -17.33 -21.99
CA ILE A 170 -1.51 -17.75 -22.23
C ILE A 170 -1.52 -19.01 -23.08
N PRO A 171 -2.15 -20.11 -22.62
CA PRO A 171 -2.21 -21.36 -23.37
C PRO A 171 -2.79 -21.17 -24.77
N GLY A 172 -2.07 -21.61 -25.78
CA GLY A 172 -2.48 -21.49 -27.20
C GLY A 172 -2.34 -20.08 -27.80
N TYR A 173 -1.76 -19.12 -27.03
CA TYR A 173 -1.58 -17.74 -27.49
C TYR A 173 -0.21 -17.18 -27.10
N ALA A 174 0.87 -17.88 -27.49
CA ALA A 174 2.23 -17.46 -27.17
C ALA A 174 2.59 -16.15 -27.87
N GLN A 175 3.22 -15.24 -27.13
CA GLN A 175 3.71 -13.98 -27.66
C GLN A 175 5.20 -14.05 -28.00
N PRO A 176 5.68 -13.33 -29.02
CA PRO A 176 7.08 -13.41 -29.46
C PRO A 176 8.11 -12.90 -28.43
N TRP A 177 7.67 -12.13 -27.44
CA TRP A 177 8.52 -11.62 -26.36
C TRP A 177 8.49 -12.48 -25.10
N GLU A 178 7.60 -13.48 -25.01
CA GLU A 178 7.49 -14.33 -23.83
C GLU A 178 8.57 -15.41 -23.82
N GLY A 179 9.41 -15.40 -22.79
CA GLY A 179 10.32 -16.48 -22.47
C GLY A 179 9.72 -17.40 -21.40
N ASN A 180 10.13 -18.66 -21.40
CA ASN A 180 9.77 -19.59 -20.33
C ASN A 180 10.91 -19.65 -19.30
N TYR A 181 10.96 -18.71 -18.40
CA TYR A 181 11.98 -18.62 -17.34
C TYR A 181 11.59 -19.38 -16.07
N GLY A 182 10.38 -19.92 -16.00
CA GLY A 182 9.83 -20.55 -14.81
C GLY A 182 9.29 -19.55 -13.80
N LYS A 183 8.82 -20.04 -12.66
CA LYS A 183 8.32 -19.21 -11.54
C LYS A 183 8.54 -19.91 -10.19
N PRO A 184 8.58 -19.17 -9.07
CA PRO A 184 8.61 -19.79 -7.75
C PRO A 184 7.36 -20.67 -7.50
N GLY A 185 7.56 -21.89 -6.98
CA GLY A 185 6.49 -22.88 -6.86
C GLY A 185 5.32 -22.44 -5.95
N ARG A 186 5.60 -21.61 -4.94
CA ARG A 186 4.60 -21.11 -3.97
C ARG A 186 3.75 -19.93 -4.46
N ILE A 187 4.11 -19.32 -5.58
CA ILE A 187 3.42 -18.15 -6.13
C ILE A 187 2.49 -18.62 -7.25
N ALA A 188 1.29 -18.05 -7.31
CA ALA A 188 0.35 -18.27 -8.41
C ALA A 188 0.96 -17.84 -9.76
N SER A 189 0.44 -18.35 -10.86
CA SER A 189 0.91 -17.92 -12.18
C SER A 189 0.55 -16.45 -12.45
N ALA A 190 1.32 -15.80 -13.30
CA ALA A 190 1.01 -14.43 -13.73
C ALA A 190 -0.40 -14.34 -14.35
N LEU A 191 -0.80 -15.36 -15.09
CA LEU A 191 -2.14 -15.46 -15.68
C LEU A 191 -3.23 -15.57 -14.61
N ASP A 192 -3.08 -16.43 -13.61
CA ASP A 192 -4.06 -16.57 -12.53
C ASP A 192 -4.19 -15.27 -11.73
N ILE A 193 -3.06 -14.61 -11.44
CA ILE A 193 -3.07 -13.31 -10.76
C ILE A 193 -3.84 -12.28 -11.58
N MET A 194 -3.60 -12.24 -12.90
CA MET A 194 -4.23 -11.25 -13.77
C MET A 194 -5.72 -11.52 -14.02
N ILE A 195 -6.17 -12.76 -13.89
CA ILE A 195 -7.59 -13.13 -14.00
C ILE A 195 -8.30 -12.90 -12.65
N GLU A 196 -7.80 -13.50 -11.57
CA GLU A 196 -8.51 -13.54 -10.29
C GLU A 196 -8.33 -12.27 -9.45
N GLY A 197 -7.16 -11.63 -9.53
CA GLY A 197 -6.85 -10.45 -8.73
C GLY A 197 -7.83 -9.29 -8.98
N PRO A 198 -8.05 -8.86 -10.21
CA PRO A 198 -9.02 -7.79 -10.52
C PRO A 198 -10.45 -8.12 -10.10
N ILE A 199 -10.85 -9.39 -10.23
CA ILE A 199 -12.19 -9.86 -9.80
C ILE A 199 -12.29 -9.76 -8.28
N GLY A 200 -11.25 -10.16 -7.54
CA GLY A 200 -11.22 -10.04 -6.08
C GLY A 200 -11.31 -8.60 -5.61
N ALA A 201 -10.54 -7.69 -6.21
CA ALA A 201 -10.59 -6.26 -5.91
C ALA A 201 -11.99 -5.67 -6.19
N ALA A 202 -12.58 -6.02 -7.34
CA ALA A 202 -13.91 -5.57 -7.71
C ALA A 202 -15.00 -6.12 -6.79
N ALA A 203 -14.91 -7.39 -6.38
CA ALA A 203 -15.86 -8.04 -5.47
C ALA A 203 -15.92 -7.31 -4.12
N PHE A 204 -14.77 -6.99 -3.51
CA PHE A 204 -14.75 -6.27 -2.24
C PHE A 204 -15.34 -4.86 -2.38
N ASN A 205 -14.98 -4.13 -3.43
CA ASN A 205 -15.57 -2.82 -3.71
C ASN A 205 -17.08 -2.89 -3.86
N ASN A 206 -17.59 -3.92 -4.57
CA ASN A 206 -19.02 -4.13 -4.78
C ASN A 206 -19.75 -4.43 -3.46
N GLU A 207 -19.19 -5.25 -2.58
CA GLU A 207 -19.77 -5.51 -1.25
C GLU A 207 -19.82 -4.24 -0.40
N PHE A 208 -18.81 -3.40 -0.48
CA PHE A 208 -18.79 -2.10 0.19
C PHE A 208 -19.75 -1.06 -0.43
N GLY A 209 -20.27 -1.33 -1.61
CA GLY A 209 -21.22 -0.46 -2.31
C GLY A 209 -20.58 0.66 -3.11
N ARG A 210 -19.33 0.50 -3.57
CA ARG A 210 -18.68 1.44 -4.48
C ARG A 210 -18.19 0.75 -5.76
N PRO A 211 -18.19 1.43 -6.92
CA PRO A 211 -17.63 0.87 -8.13
C PRO A 211 -16.13 0.70 -8.04
N ASN A 212 -15.60 -0.37 -8.63
CA ASN A 212 -14.19 -0.49 -8.95
C ASN A 212 -14.01 -0.01 -10.39
N LEU A 213 -13.42 1.16 -10.57
CA LEU A 213 -13.28 1.83 -11.85
C LEU A 213 -12.09 1.29 -12.67
N ALA A 214 -11.49 2.18 -13.44
CA ALA A 214 -10.33 1.86 -14.24
C ALA A 214 -9.10 1.55 -13.37
N GLY A 215 -8.14 0.94 -13.99
CA GLY A 215 -6.82 0.67 -13.46
C GLY A 215 -5.85 0.44 -14.60
N TYR A 216 -4.78 -0.26 -14.34
CA TYR A 216 -3.86 -0.68 -15.39
C TYR A 216 -3.51 -2.16 -15.24
N PHE A 217 -3.17 -2.78 -16.36
CA PHE A 217 -2.71 -4.17 -16.44
C PHE A 217 -1.44 -4.19 -17.29
N ARG A 218 -0.33 -4.65 -16.72
CA ARG A 218 0.97 -4.66 -17.38
C ARG A 218 1.71 -5.96 -17.13
N THR A 219 2.45 -6.39 -18.12
CA THR A 219 3.40 -7.49 -18.00
C THR A 219 4.81 -6.99 -18.26
N PHE A 220 5.76 -7.56 -17.54
CA PHE A 220 7.17 -7.34 -17.78
C PHE A 220 7.96 -8.53 -17.27
N GLU A 221 8.71 -9.17 -18.15
CA GLU A 221 9.71 -10.18 -17.83
C GLU A 221 10.70 -10.25 -18.98
N GLN A 222 11.94 -9.98 -18.69
CA GLN A 222 13.02 -10.03 -19.70
C GLN A 222 14.38 -10.19 -19.04
N GLU A 223 15.34 -10.61 -19.83
CA GLU A 223 16.74 -10.59 -19.43
C GLU A 223 17.32 -9.16 -19.52
N VAL A 224 17.92 -8.70 -18.43
CA VAL A 224 18.57 -7.40 -18.31
C VAL A 224 19.95 -7.61 -17.71
N ALA A 225 21.00 -7.30 -18.46
CA ALA A 225 22.40 -7.45 -18.03
C ALA A 225 22.75 -8.85 -17.50
N GLY A 226 22.22 -9.91 -18.14
CA GLY A 226 22.46 -11.30 -17.77
C GLY A 226 21.60 -11.85 -16.64
N GLU A 227 20.65 -11.06 -16.13
CA GLU A 227 19.68 -11.48 -15.12
C GLU A 227 18.25 -11.37 -15.64
N VAL A 228 17.44 -12.40 -15.40
CA VAL A 228 16.01 -12.36 -15.73
C VAL A 228 15.30 -11.52 -14.66
N ARG A 229 14.63 -10.47 -15.10
CA ARG A 229 13.86 -9.53 -14.28
C ARG A 229 12.39 -9.61 -14.63
N GLY A 230 11.52 -9.68 -13.61
CA GLY A 230 10.08 -9.76 -13.79
C GLY A 230 9.32 -9.55 -12.49
N TYR A 231 8.00 -9.66 -12.58
CA TYR A 231 7.09 -9.45 -11.45
C TYR A 231 6.36 -10.74 -11.08
N HIS A 232 7.09 -11.81 -10.72
CA HIS A 232 6.47 -13.03 -10.19
C HIS A 232 5.75 -12.75 -8.87
N LYS A 233 6.39 -12.01 -7.95
CA LYS A 233 5.67 -11.29 -6.91
C LYS A 233 5.09 -10.05 -7.57
N PRO A 234 3.77 -9.99 -7.78
CA PRO A 234 3.17 -8.90 -8.53
C PRO A 234 3.30 -7.56 -7.82
N ILE A 235 3.14 -6.48 -8.56
CA ILE A 235 2.67 -5.24 -7.96
C ILE A 235 1.16 -5.26 -8.09
N MET A 236 0.45 -5.30 -6.97
CA MET A 236 -0.99 -5.08 -6.89
C MET A 236 -1.24 -3.76 -6.17
N ILE A 237 -1.86 -2.83 -6.89
CA ILE A 237 -2.26 -1.53 -6.36
C ILE A 237 -3.76 -1.52 -6.17
N ALA A 238 -4.19 -1.23 -4.94
CA ALA A 238 -5.56 -0.85 -4.62
C ALA A 238 -5.57 0.66 -4.39
N GLY A 239 -6.35 1.38 -5.17
CA GLY A 239 -6.51 2.81 -5.05
C GLY A 239 -7.96 3.19 -4.82
N GLY A 240 -8.18 4.41 -4.34
CA GLY A 240 -9.50 4.94 -4.12
C GLY A 240 -9.55 6.45 -4.18
N VAL A 241 -10.74 6.91 -4.51
CA VAL A 241 -11.10 8.32 -4.51
C VAL A 241 -12.37 8.49 -3.69
N GLY A 242 -12.34 9.39 -2.74
CA GLY A 242 -13.48 9.73 -1.89
C GLY A 242 -13.68 11.22 -1.77
N ASN A 243 -14.57 11.60 -0.89
CA ASN A 243 -14.79 13.01 -0.56
C ASN A 243 -14.90 13.25 0.95
N ILE A 244 -14.63 14.50 1.33
CA ILE A 244 -14.72 14.97 2.69
C ILE A 244 -15.12 16.45 2.71
N ALA A 245 -16.02 16.82 3.62
CA ALA A 245 -16.32 18.24 3.82
C ALA A 245 -15.08 18.98 4.37
N ALA A 246 -14.84 20.18 3.92
CA ALA A 246 -13.64 20.95 4.33
C ALA A 246 -13.52 21.07 5.86
N ARG A 247 -14.62 21.24 6.58
CA ARG A 247 -14.66 21.30 8.04
C ARG A 247 -14.20 20.03 8.75
N ASP A 248 -14.21 18.88 8.03
CA ASP A 248 -13.89 17.56 8.58
C ASP A 248 -12.55 17.03 8.09
N ALA A 249 -11.82 17.81 7.27
CA ALA A 249 -10.55 17.39 6.66
C ALA A 249 -9.43 17.08 7.67
N HIS A 250 -9.48 17.69 8.84
CA HIS A 250 -8.48 17.50 9.88
C HIS A 250 -9.06 16.76 11.09
N LYS A 251 -8.28 15.87 11.67
CA LYS A 251 -8.60 15.23 12.96
C LYS A 251 -8.58 16.24 14.08
N VAL A 252 -9.41 16.02 15.09
CA VAL A 252 -9.47 16.83 16.31
C VAL A 252 -8.78 16.06 17.42
N GLU A 253 -7.92 16.74 18.16
CA GLU A 253 -7.37 16.20 19.39
C GLU A 253 -8.49 16.08 20.42
N PHE A 254 -8.56 14.93 21.07
CA PHE A 254 -9.50 14.68 22.16
C PHE A 254 -8.72 14.30 23.42
N LYS A 255 -9.30 14.64 24.58
CA LYS A 255 -8.73 14.30 25.89
C LYS A 255 -9.29 12.97 26.36
N ALA A 256 -8.52 12.26 27.16
CA ALA A 256 -9.00 11.08 27.86
C ALA A 256 -10.07 11.50 28.89
N GLY A 257 -11.14 10.70 29.01
CA GLY A 257 -12.24 10.94 29.95
C GLY A 257 -13.58 10.61 29.40
#